data_b527ce90bee1a2213a1ea9ff5c89968d
#
_entry.id   b527ce90bee1a2213a1ea9ff5c89968d
#
_cell.length_a   1.000
_cell.length_b   1.000
_cell.length_c   1.000
_cell.angle_alpha   90.00
_cell.angle_beta   90.00
_cell.angle_gamma   90.00
#
_symmetry.space_group_name_H-M   'P 1'
#
loop_
_entity.id
_entity.type
_entity.pdbx_description
1 polymer ?
#
loop_
_entity_poly.entity_id
_entity_poly.type
_entity_poly.pdbx_seq_one_letter_code
_entity_poly.pdbx_strand_id
1 'polypeptide(L)'
;MYKRQHRYQTFADNGVRDLADYNKKIQSQPDGQTLPQIVIAIDELADLMMTASKEVEDAICRLAQKARAAGMHLIIATQRPTTDIITGLIKANIPSRIALSVMSQVDSRTILDTGGAEKLLGHGDMLYLPNGMPKPIRVQGCFVSTEEIEKTVAFVKQQAQAAYDDSALVGVEQNIPVLKGETASPDGNADPRLEEAIQAVVELGQASTSSLQRYLNVGYARAARMIDELEKMGIVGGYNGAKPRKVLMTKQQYEERKMRNLP
;
A
#
# COMPACT_ATOMS: atom_id res chain seq x y z
N MET A 1 -6.19 4.50 4.31
CA MET A 1 -6.05 5.03 5.68
C MET A 1 -6.59 6.44 5.81
N TYR A 2 -6.26 7.36 4.93
CA TYR A 2 -6.72 8.77 4.92
C TYR A 2 -8.26 8.89 5.02
N LYS A 3 -9.03 8.27 4.11
CA LYS A 3 -10.51 8.32 4.15
C LYS A 3 -11.12 7.81 5.45
N ARG A 4 -10.51 6.81 6.09
CA ARG A 4 -10.95 6.33 7.41
C ARG A 4 -10.76 7.40 8.49
N GLN A 5 -9.58 8.02 8.53
CA GLN A 5 -9.25 9.05 9.53
C GLN A 5 -10.14 10.28 9.37
N HIS A 6 -10.35 10.71 8.13
CA HIS A 6 -11.26 11.81 7.82
C HIS A 6 -12.70 11.52 8.29
N ARG A 7 -13.22 10.30 8.05
CA ARG A 7 -14.56 9.91 8.53
C ARG A 7 -14.67 9.95 10.05
N TYR A 8 -13.67 9.47 10.77
CA TYR A 8 -13.68 9.54 12.24
C TYR A 8 -13.64 10.97 12.75
N GLN A 9 -12.90 11.86 12.10
CA GLN A 9 -12.93 13.28 12.42
C GLN A 9 -14.33 13.86 12.18
N THR A 10 -14.93 13.59 11.03
CA THR A 10 -16.30 14.01 10.71
C THR A 10 -17.30 13.50 11.72
N PHE A 11 -17.16 12.25 12.21
CA PHE A 11 -18.06 11.69 13.23
C PHE A 11 -17.87 12.40 14.57
N ALA A 12 -16.63 12.66 14.98
CA ALA A 12 -16.34 13.39 16.21
C ALA A 12 -16.89 14.81 16.18
N ASP A 13 -16.69 15.53 15.08
CA ASP A 13 -17.20 16.90 14.89
C ASP A 13 -18.73 16.96 14.93
N ASN A 14 -19.41 15.87 14.55
CA ASN A 14 -20.87 15.76 14.60
C ASN A 14 -21.40 15.05 15.85
N GLY A 15 -20.54 14.63 16.78
CA GLY A 15 -20.95 13.97 18.01
C GLY A 15 -21.61 12.59 17.81
N VAL A 16 -21.23 11.86 16.74
CA VAL A 16 -21.75 10.53 16.41
C VAL A 16 -20.64 9.47 16.46
N ARG A 17 -21.00 8.19 16.54
CA ARG A 17 -20.03 7.10 16.72
C ARG A 17 -19.72 6.31 15.47
N ASP A 18 -20.65 6.27 14.53
CA ASP A 18 -20.54 5.46 13.32
C ASP A 18 -21.24 6.10 12.12
N LEU A 19 -21.08 5.46 10.96
CA LEU A 19 -21.64 5.92 9.69
C LEU A 19 -23.17 5.92 9.69
N ALA A 20 -23.82 4.97 10.34
CA ALA A 20 -25.28 4.88 10.36
C ALA A 20 -25.88 6.04 11.14
N ASP A 21 -25.36 6.31 12.34
CA ASP A 21 -25.75 7.44 13.17
C ASP A 21 -25.46 8.79 12.47
N TYR A 22 -24.30 8.91 11.82
CA TYR A 22 -23.96 10.08 11.03
C TYR A 22 -24.99 10.33 9.92
N ASN A 23 -25.24 9.33 9.08
CA ASN A 23 -26.17 9.45 7.96
C ASN A 23 -27.60 9.77 8.43
N LYS A 24 -28.04 9.13 9.52
CA LYS A 24 -29.35 9.43 10.11
C LYS A 24 -29.47 10.87 10.59
N LYS A 25 -28.44 11.40 11.25
CA LYS A 25 -28.38 12.78 11.73
C LYS A 25 -28.36 13.79 10.58
N ILE A 26 -27.53 13.53 9.55
CA ILE A 26 -27.37 14.42 8.42
C ILE A 26 -28.61 14.45 7.51
N GLN A 27 -29.29 13.33 7.30
CA GLN A 27 -30.55 13.28 6.54
C GLN A 27 -31.66 14.19 7.10
N SER A 28 -31.61 14.52 8.38
CA SER A 28 -32.56 15.45 9.00
C SER A 28 -32.22 16.94 8.77
N GLN A 29 -31.10 17.27 8.10
CA GLN A 29 -30.68 18.61 7.77
C GLN A 29 -31.01 18.96 6.31
N PRO A 30 -31.42 20.21 5.99
CA PRO A 30 -31.88 20.59 4.65
C PRO A 30 -30.84 20.34 3.53
N ASP A 31 -29.53 20.49 3.82
CA ASP A 31 -28.43 20.32 2.86
C ASP A 31 -27.50 19.16 3.23
N GLY A 32 -28.00 18.23 4.03
CA GLY A 32 -27.19 17.14 4.59
C GLY A 32 -26.75 16.12 3.54
N GLN A 33 -25.45 16.02 3.30
CA GLN A 33 -24.87 14.98 2.43
C GLN A 33 -24.48 13.74 3.22
N THR A 34 -25.11 12.61 2.91
CA THR A 34 -24.77 11.32 3.50
C THR A 34 -23.46 10.78 2.96
N LEU A 35 -22.74 10.03 3.78
CA LEU A 35 -21.54 9.32 3.36
C LEU A 35 -21.88 7.89 2.92
N PRO A 36 -21.37 7.41 1.78
CA PRO A 36 -21.58 6.05 1.30
C PRO A 36 -20.76 5.04 2.11
N GLN A 37 -21.14 3.78 2.08
CA GLN A 37 -20.25 2.70 2.47
C GLN A 37 -19.11 2.58 1.45
N ILE A 38 -17.94 2.12 1.90
CA ILE A 38 -16.76 1.88 1.06
C ILE A 38 -16.47 0.38 1.08
N VAL A 39 -16.44 -0.24 -0.09
CA VAL A 39 -15.97 -1.62 -0.26
C VAL A 39 -14.57 -1.57 -0.87
N ILE A 40 -13.65 -2.28 -0.24
CA ILE A 40 -12.27 -2.43 -0.70
C ILE A 40 -12.12 -3.89 -1.11
N ALA A 41 -11.98 -4.14 -2.41
CA ALA A 41 -11.77 -5.46 -2.96
C ALA A 41 -10.30 -5.65 -3.34
N ILE A 42 -9.70 -6.75 -2.86
CA ILE A 42 -8.35 -7.22 -3.23
C ILE A 42 -8.57 -8.54 -3.95
N ASP A 43 -8.27 -8.56 -5.25
CA ASP A 43 -8.49 -9.72 -6.12
C ASP A 43 -7.46 -10.82 -5.88
N GLU A 44 -6.17 -10.46 -5.78
CA GLU A 44 -5.10 -11.38 -5.47
C GLU A 44 -4.19 -10.81 -4.36
N LEU A 45 -4.41 -11.29 -3.13
CA LEU A 45 -3.61 -10.85 -1.98
C LEU A 45 -2.14 -11.25 -2.12
N ALA A 46 -1.85 -12.40 -2.75
CA ALA A 46 -0.48 -12.90 -2.87
C ALA A 46 0.43 -11.92 -3.58
N ASP A 47 -0.04 -11.20 -4.61
CA ASP A 47 0.77 -10.24 -5.36
C ASP A 47 1.20 -9.05 -4.49
N LEU A 48 0.32 -8.60 -3.60
CA LEU A 48 0.64 -7.55 -2.64
C LEU A 48 1.62 -8.05 -1.56
N MET A 49 1.38 -9.25 -1.03
CA MET A 49 2.22 -9.85 0.01
C MET A 49 3.63 -10.17 -0.48
N MET A 50 3.81 -10.53 -1.75
CA MET A 50 5.13 -10.76 -2.34
C MET A 50 5.94 -9.46 -2.49
N THR A 51 5.27 -8.31 -2.60
CA THR A 51 5.93 -7.02 -2.80
C THR A 51 6.26 -6.33 -1.48
N ALA A 52 5.32 -6.30 -0.53
CA ALA A 52 5.44 -5.54 0.71
C ALA A 52 4.64 -6.21 1.85
N SER A 53 5.01 -7.46 2.20
CA SER A 53 4.24 -8.32 3.10
C SER A 53 3.83 -7.65 4.42
N LYS A 54 4.80 -7.07 5.13
CA LYS A 54 4.56 -6.48 6.45
C LYS A 54 3.65 -5.25 6.39
N GLU A 55 3.88 -4.37 5.42
CA GLU A 55 3.09 -3.14 5.25
C GLU A 55 1.65 -3.46 4.84
N VAL A 56 1.47 -4.46 3.99
CA VAL A 56 0.14 -4.93 3.53
C VAL A 56 -0.61 -5.59 4.68
N GLU A 57 0.03 -6.51 5.42
CA GLU A 57 -0.56 -7.16 6.59
C GLU A 57 -1.00 -6.14 7.63
N ASP A 58 -0.11 -5.19 8.00
CA ASP A 58 -0.42 -4.11 8.95
C ASP A 58 -1.59 -3.23 8.46
N ALA A 59 -1.63 -2.92 7.16
CA ALA A 59 -2.70 -2.09 6.60
C ALA A 59 -4.05 -2.82 6.65
N ILE A 60 -4.09 -4.11 6.28
CA ILE A 60 -5.28 -4.96 6.34
C ILE A 60 -5.78 -5.08 7.79
N CYS A 61 -4.89 -5.40 8.73
CA CYS A 61 -5.24 -5.52 10.15
C CYS A 61 -5.83 -4.21 10.71
N ARG A 62 -5.20 -3.07 10.42
CA ARG A 62 -5.70 -1.75 10.85
C ARG A 62 -7.06 -1.39 10.24
N LEU A 63 -7.28 -1.77 8.99
CA LEU A 63 -8.58 -1.56 8.34
C LEU A 63 -9.64 -2.49 8.96
N ALA A 64 -9.36 -3.78 9.10
CA ALA A 64 -10.30 -4.75 9.64
C ALA A 64 -10.72 -4.41 11.08
N GLN A 65 -9.77 -3.98 11.94
CA GLN A 65 -10.04 -3.63 13.34
C GLN A 65 -10.81 -2.32 13.52
N LYS A 66 -10.55 -1.32 12.68
CA LYS A 66 -10.99 0.05 12.94
C LYS A 66 -11.86 0.65 11.82
N ALA A 67 -12.26 -0.10 10.82
CA ALA A 67 -12.98 0.47 9.68
C ALA A 67 -14.50 0.20 9.73
N ARG A 68 -14.96 -0.73 10.57
CA ARG A 68 -16.38 -1.10 10.67
C ARG A 68 -17.29 0.10 10.98
N ALA A 69 -16.99 0.86 12.02
CA ALA A 69 -17.76 2.03 12.37
C ALA A 69 -17.69 3.15 11.30
N ALA A 70 -16.59 3.20 10.53
CA ALA A 70 -16.45 4.10 9.40
C ALA A 70 -17.20 3.64 8.13
N GLY A 71 -17.90 2.49 8.18
CA GLY A 71 -18.62 1.93 7.03
C GLY A 71 -17.70 1.45 5.92
N MET A 72 -16.55 0.86 6.26
CA MET A 72 -15.63 0.27 5.31
C MET A 72 -15.63 -1.25 5.43
N HIS A 73 -15.67 -1.95 4.32
CA HIS A 73 -15.71 -3.40 4.21
C HIS A 73 -14.57 -3.89 3.34
N LEU A 74 -13.96 -5.01 3.75
CA LEU A 74 -12.88 -5.66 3.03
C LEU A 74 -13.38 -6.96 2.41
N ILE A 75 -13.11 -7.14 1.13
CA ILE A 75 -13.22 -8.40 0.39
C ILE A 75 -11.84 -8.76 -0.08
N ILE A 76 -11.29 -9.86 0.43
CA ILE A 76 -9.94 -10.29 0.10
C ILE A 76 -10.01 -11.67 -0.52
N ALA A 77 -9.44 -11.81 -1.72
CA ALA A 77 -9.32 -13.06 -2.41
C ALA A 77 -7.84 -13.40 -2.69
N THR A 78 -7.55 -14.67 -2.87
CA THR A 78 -6.26 -15.18 -3.32
C THR A 78 -6.41 -16.58 -3.92
N GLN A 79 -5.66 -16.85 -4.95
CA GLN A 79 -5.51 -18.19 -5.55
C GLN A 79 -4.34 -18.98 -4.93
N ARG A 80 -3.61 -18.37 -3.98
CA ARG A 80 -2.45 -18.99 -3.29
C ARG A 80 -2.71 -19.09 -1.79
N PRO A 81 -3.42 -20.13 -1.33
CA PRO A 81 -3.79 -20.28 0.07
C PRO A 81 -2.62 -20.83 0.92
N THR A 82 -1.52 -20.12 0.97
CA THR A 82 -0.34 -20.47 1.75
C THR A 82 -0.26 -19.65 3.06
N THR A 83 0.46 -20.16 4.05
CA THR A 83 0.51 -19.53 5.39
C THR A 83 1.26 -18.21 5.43
N ASP A 84 2.11 -17.93 4.47
CA ASP A 84 2.79 -16.66 4.26
C ASP A 84 1.87 -15.60 3.63
N ILE A 85 0.81 -15.99 2.93
CA ILE A 85 -0.21 -15.12 2.35
C ILE A 85 -1.39 -14.96 3.30
N ILE A 86 -1.97 -16.06 3.77
CA ILE A 86 -3.09 -16.09 4.73
C ILE A 86 -2.52 -16.28 6.15
N THR A 87 -1.97 -15.21 6.69
CA THR A 87 -1.30 -15.24 8.00
C THR A 87 -2.29 -15.37 9.15
N GLY A 88 -1.78 -15.76 10.31
CA GLY A 88 -2.58 -15.81 11.54
C GLY A 88 -3.17 -14.46 11.93
N LEU A 89 -2.45 -13.35 11.66
CA LEU A 89 -2.92 -11.99 11.93
C LEU A 89 -4.09 -11.60 11.01
N ILE A 90 -4.00 -11.92 9.73
CA ILE A 90 -5.10 -11.70 8.77
C ILE A 90 -6.33 -12.50 9.19
N LYS A 91 -6.17 -13.81 9.50
CA LYS A 91 -7.29 -14.66 9.95
C LYS A 91 -7.95 -14.18 11.24
N ALA A 92 -7.18 -13.67 12.19
CA ALA A 92 -7.71 -13.14 13.44
C ALA A 92 -8.55 -11.86 13.24
N ASN A 93 -8.27 -11.08 12.21
CA ASN A 93 -8.94 -9.80 11.94
C ASN A 93 -10.04 -9.93 10.85
N ILE A 94 -10.00 -10.98 10.05
CA ILE A 94 -11.02 -11.31 9.03
C ILE A 94 -11.59 -12.70 9.35
N PRO A 95 -12.54 -12.78 10.28
CA PRO A 95 -13.03 -14.05 10.79
C PRO A 95 -14.01 -14.75 9.86
N SER A 96 -14.71 -14.02 8.97
CA SER A 96 -15.60 -14.64 7.97
C SER A 96 -14.80 -15.07 6.77
N ARG A 97 -14.87 -16.35 6.40
CA ARG A 97 -14.02 -16.93 5.37
C ARG A 97 -14.82 -17.86 4.45
N ILE A 98 -14.45 -17.89 3.20
CA ILE A 98 -15.00 -18.77 2.18
C ILE A 98 -13.84 -19.53 1.55
N ALA A 99 -13.93 -20.85 1.46
CA ALA A 99 -13.07 -21.66 0.64
C ALA A 99 -13.89 -22.30 -0.48
N LEU A 100 -13.46 -22.03 -1.71
CA LEU A 100 -13.86 -22.79 -2.88
C LEU A 100 -13.05 -24.09 -2.94
N SER A 101 -13.26 -24.94 -3.98
CA SER A 101 -12.48 -26.16 -4.16
C SER A 101 -10.98 -25.87 -4.21
N VAL A 102 -10.20 -26.58 -3.40
CA VAL A 102 -8.73 -26.46 -3.31
C VAL A 102 -8.06 -27.81 -3.59
N MET A 103 -6.75 -27.80 -3.88
CA MET A 103 -6.01 -28.98 -4.28
C MET A 103 -5.71 -29.92 -3.10
N SER A 104 -5.56 -29.39 -1.90
CA SER A 104 -5.11 -30.18 -0.75
C SER A 104 -5.86 -29.85 0.54
N GLN A 105 -5.83 -30.81 1.48
CA GLN A 105 -6.34 -30.58 2.84
C GLN A 105 -5.54 -29.51 3.59
N VAL A 106 -4.27 -29.31 3.23
CA VAL A 106 -3.42 -28.26 3.81
C VAL A 106 -3.96 -26.89 3.42
N ASP A 107 -4.32 -26.71 2.15
CA ASP A 107 -4.92 -25.44 1.66
C ASP A 107 -6.26 -25.16 2.38
N SER A 108 -7.10 -26.19 2.53
CA SER A 108 -8.35 -26.06 3.27
C SER A 108 -8.11 -25.59 4.71
N ARG A 109 -7.13 -26.19 5.40
CA ARG A 109 -6.77 -25.79 6.78
C ARG A 109 -6.16 -24.40 6.84
N THR A 110 -5.40 -24.01 5.83
CA THR A 110 -4.83 -22.65 5.77
C THR A 110 -5.94 -21.61 5.73
N ILE A 111 -7.02 -21.85 4.98
CA ILE A 111 -8.14 -20.92 4.85
C ILE A 111 -9.08 -21.03 6.07
N LEU A 112 -9.56 -22.24 6.39
CA LEU A 112 -10.70 -22.47 7.29
C LEU A 112 -10.31 -23.00 8.68
N ASP A 113 -9.02 -23.23 8.93
CA ASP A 113 -8.51 -23.97 10.11
C ASP A 113 -9.03 -25.42 10.22
N THR A 114 -9.72 -25.90 9.18
CA THR A 114 -10.25 -27.30 9.09
C THR A 114 -10.13 -27.82 7.66
N GLY A 115 -10.08 -29.14 7.50
CA GLY A 115 -10.15 -29.76 6.18
C GLY A 115 -11.58 -29.80 5.64
N GLY A 116 -11.72 -30.15 4.37
CA GLY A 116 -13.00 -30.36 3.70
C GLY A 116 -13.15 -29.66 2.36
N ALA A 117 -12.47 -28.53 2.15
CA ALA A 117 -12.56 -27.81 0.88
C ALA A 117 -11.91 -28.57 -0.29
N GLU A 118 -11.00 -29.50 -0.02
CA GLU A 118 -10.43 -30.43 -0.99
C GLU A 118 -11.43 -31.46 -1.55
N LYS A 119 -12.60 -31.57 -0.93
CA LYS A 119 -13.69 -32.48 -1.33
C LYS A 119 -14.84 -31.78 -2.05
N LEU A 120 -14.71 -30.49 -2.29
CA LEU A 120 -15.71 -29.71 -3.00
C LEU A 120 -15.71 -30.03 -4.50
N LEU A 121 -16.87 -29.92 -5.11
CA LEU A 121 -17.09 -30.34 -6.51
C LEU A 121 -16.73 -29.26 -7.54
N GLY A 122 -16.37 -28.06 -7.10
CA GLY A 122 -16.14 -26.92 -8.00
C GLY A 122 -17.46 -26.24 -8.40
N HIS A 123 -17.42 -25.38 -9.44
CA HIS A 123 -18.59 -24.69 -9.98
C HIS A 123 -19.42 -23.92 -8.94
N GLY A 124 -18.76 -23.27 -7.97
CA GLY A 124 -19.44 -22.50 -6.91
C GLY A 124 -19.74 -23.30 -5.64
N ASP A 125 -19.43 -24.61 -5.59
CA ASP A 125 -19.50 -25.38 -4.35
C ASP A 125 -18.43 -24.86 -3.36
N MET A 126 -18.84 -24.46 -2.16
CA MET A 126 -17.98 -23.76 -1.21
C MET A 126 -18.23 -24.16 0.23
N LEU A 127 -17.22 -23.97 1.07
CA LEU A 127 -17.36 -23.95 2.53
C LEU A 127 -17.32 -22.51 3.03
N TYR A 128 -18.37 -22.07 3.69
CA TYR A 128 -18.49 -20.76 4.29
C TYR A 128 -18.39 -20.85 5.81
N LEU A 129 -17.43 -20.14 6.38
CA LEU A 129 -17.25 -19.97 7.82
C LEU A 129 -17.62 -18.54 8.21
N PRO A 130 -18.87 -18.28 8.64
CA PRO A 130 -19.24 -16.96 9.15
C PRO A 130 -18.60 -16.68 10.50
N ASN A 131 -18.44 -15.39 10.82
CA ASN A 131 -17.93 -14.97 12.13
C ASN A 131 -18.81 -15.51 13.27
N GLY A 132 -18.19 -16.09 14.27
CA GLY A 132 -18.87 -16.64 15.47
C GLY A 132 -19.37 -18.08 15.31
N MET A 133 -19.22 -18.70 14.16
CA MET A 133 -19.57 -20.11 13.97
C MET A 133 -18.33 -21.01 14.19
N PRO A 134 -18.49 -22.14 14.91
CA PRO A 134 -17.38 -23.05 15.19
C PRO A 134 -17.03 -23.97 14.02
N LYS A 135 -17.92 -24.09 13.02
CA LYS A 135 -17.75 -25.00 11.86
C LYS A 135 -18.25 -24.33 10.59
N PRO A 136 -17.60 -24.57 9.45
CA PRO A 136 -18.08 -24.08 8.18
C PRO A 136 -19.38 -24.76 7.74
N ILE A 137 -20.16 -24.04 6.98
CA ILE A 137 -21.40 -24.50 6.33
C ILE A 137 -21.09 -24.70 4.86
N ARG A 138 -21.53 -25.84 4.29
CA ARG A 138 -21.44 -26.06 2.84
C ARG A 138 -22.55 -25.29 2.13
N VAL A 139 -22.17 -24.50 1.14
CA VAL A 139 -23.06 -23.65 0.37
C VAL A 139 -22.80 -23.90 -1.11
N GLN A 140 -23.88 -24.00 -1.91
CA GLN A 140 -23.75 -24.00 -3.35
C GLN A 140 -23.95 -22.61 -3.87
N GLY A 141 -22.89 -21.99 -4.37
CA GLY A 141 -22.93 -20.74 -5.12
C GLY A 141 -23.35 -20.96 -6.57
N CYS A 142 -23.83 -19.90 -7.21
CA CYS A 142 -24.06 -19.92 -8.64
C CYS A 142 -22.73 -19.99 -9.41
N PHE A 143 -22.68 -20.82 -10.44
CA PHE A 143 -21.63 -20.67 -11.44
C PHE A 143 -22.00 -19.50 -12.35
N VAL A 144 -21.06 -18.56 -12.54
CA VAL A 144 -21.24 -17.40 -13.39
C VAL A 144 -20.24 -17.48 -14.53
N SER A 145 -20.71 -17.49 -15.76
CA SER A 145 -19.86 -17.50 -16.95
C SER A 145 -19.26 -16.13 -17.24
N THR A 146 -18.19 -16.08 -18.01
CA THR A 146 -17.58 -14.81 -18.46
C THR A 146 -18.57 -13.93 -19.18
N GLU A 147 -19.41 -14.54 -20.05
CA GLU A 147 -20.44 -13.82 -20.79
C GLU A 147 -21.50 -13.16 -19.87
N GLU A 148 -21.91 -13.84 -18.79
CA GLU A 148 -22.83 -13.28 -17.81
C GLU A 148 -22.18 -12.14 -17.00
N ILE A 149 -20.88 -12.26 -16.68
CA ILE A 149 -20.12 -11.18 -16.04
C ILE A 149 -20.09 -9.96 -16.96
N GLU A 150 -19.75 -10.13 -18.24
CA GLU A 150 -19.69 -9.04 -19.23
C GLU A 150 -21.04 -8.33 -19.37
N LYS A 151 -22.13 -9.07 -19.44
CA LYS A 151 -23.50 -8.52 -19.49
C LYS A 151 -23.83 -7.72 -18.22
N THR A 152 -23.48 -8.26 -17.05
CA THR A 152 -23.71 -7.59 -15.77
C THR A 152 -22.90 -6.30 -15.67
N VAL A 153 -21.62 -6.33 -16.05
CA VAL A 153 -20.75 -5.15 -16.07
C VAL A 153 -21.28 -4.10 -17.04
N ALA A 154 -21.71 -4.50 -18.24
CA ALA A 154 -22.31 -3.58 -19.21
C ALA A 154 -23.57 -2.91 -18.67
N PHE A 155 -24.44 -3.67 -18.00
CA PHE A 155 -25.65 -3.14 -17.35
C PHE A 155 -25.32 -2.13 -16.25
N VAL A 156 -24.36 -2.44 -15.38
CA VAL A 156 -23.93 -1.52 -14.28
C VAL A 156 -23.33 -0.24 -14.86
N LYS A 157 -22.50 -0.35 -15.91
CA LYS A 157 -21.88 0.82 -16.57
C LYS A 157 -22.90 1.77 -17.21
N GLN A 158 -24.08 1.28 -17.61
CA GLN A 158 -25.14 2.11 -18.15
C GLN A 158 -25.86 2.97 -17.09
N GLN A 159 -25.78 2.58 -15.82
CA GLN A 159 -26.48 3.28 -14.71
C GLN A 159 -25.77 4.54 -14.24
N ALA A 160 -24.44 4.59 -14.29
CA ALA A 160 -23.66 5.75 -13.92
C ALA A 160 -22.28 5.72 -14.58
N GLN A 161 -21.74 6.91 -14.86
CA GLN A 161 -20.33 7.05 -15.23
C GLN A 161 -19.45 6.91 -13.99
N ALA A 162 -18.30 6.26 -14.14
CA ALA A 162 -17.34 6.14 -13.05
C ALA A 162 -16.81 7.53 -12.66
N ALA A 163 -17.05 7.93 -11.43
CA ALA A 163 -16.45 9.13 -10.84
C ALA A 163 -15.19 8.71 -10.08
N TYR A 164 -14.03 8.94 -10.66
CA TYR A 164 -12.76 8.68 -10.00
C TYR A 164 -12.41 9.82 -9.05
N ASP A 165 -12.02 9.46 -7.84
CA ASP A 165 -11.61 10.41 -6.81
C ASP A 165 -10.08 10.43 -6.72
N ASP A 166 -9.46 11.33 -7.48
CA ASP A 166 -8.01 11.47 -7.54
C ASP A 166 -7.40 11.96 -6.21
N SER A 167 -8.21 12.49 -5.30
CA SER A 167 -7.74 12.87 -3.96
C SER A 167 -7.22 11.68 -3.15
N ALA A 168 -7.67 10.47 -3.47
CA ALA A 168 -7.16 9.24 -2.87
C ALA A 168 -5.70 8.96 -3.26
N LEU A 169 -5.28 9.36 -4.46
CA LEU A 169 -3.90 9.21 -4.96
C LEU A 169 -2.96 10.24 -4.31
N VAL A 170 -3.39 11.49 -4.19
CA VAL A 170 -2.62 12.55 -3.52
C VAL A 170 -2.32 12.18 -2.06
N GLY A 171 -3.28 11.56 -1.37
CA GLY A 171 -3.06 11.05 0.00
C GLY A 171 -2.09 9.88 0.08
N VAL A 172 -1.88 9.13 -0.99
CA VAL A 172 -0.89 8.02 -1.06
C VAL A 172 0.51 8.59 -1.26
N GLU A 173 0.70 9.57 -2.11
CA GLU A 173 1.99 10.23 -2.33
C GLU A 173 2.50 10.94 -1.06
N GLN A 174 1.60 11.52 -0.27
CA GLN A 174 1.94 12.17 1.00
C GLN A 174 2.13 11.19 2.19
N ASN A 175 1.62 9.97 2.10
CA ASN A 175 1.64 8.98 3.17
C ASN A 175 2.40 7.68 2.82
N ILE A 176 3.24 7.67 1.79
CA ILE A 176 4.26 6.63 1.69
C ILE A 176 5.07 6.77 2.99
N PRO A 177 5.13 5.75 3.86
CA PRO A 177 5.99 5.82 5.04
C PRO A 177 7.42 5.93 4.51
N VAL A 178 7.93 7.14 4.50
CA VAL A 178 9.37 7.33 4.51
C VAL A 178 9.79 6.61 5.78
N LEU A 179 10.51 5.51 5.64
CA LEU A 179 11.11 4.78 6.75
C LEU A 179 11.63 5.81 7.73
N LYS A 180 11.16 5.75 8.98
CA LYS A 180 11.56 6.70 10.04
C LYS A 180 13.08 6.80 10.03
N GLY A 181 13.60 7.90 9.53
CA GLY A 181 15.02 8.16 9.44
C GLY A 181 15.38 9.31 8.50
N GLU A 182 14.52 9.69 7.55
CA GLU A 182 14.92 10.76 6.61
C GLU A 182 13.74 11.62 6.18
N THR A 183 13.77 12.86 6.60
CA THR A 183 12.86 13.93 6.15
C THR A 183 13.02 14.15 4.65
N ALA A 184 12.04 13.74 3.85
CA ALA A 184 11.92 14.20 2.46
C ALA A 184 11.22 15.55 2.47
N SER A 185 11.89 16.61 2.08
CA SER A 185 11.29 17.92 1.81
C SER A 185 10.41 17.82 0.56
N PRO A 186 9.14 18.31 0.57
CA PRO A 186 8.22 18.27 -0.57
C PRO A 186 8.50 19.32 -1.65
N ASP A 187 9.45 20.20 -1.44
CA ASP A 187 9.84 21.22 -2.40
C ASP A 187 11.09 20.80 -3.18
N GLY A 188 11.11 21.13 -4.47
CA GLY A 188 12.21 20.87 -5.42
C GLY A 188 13.55 21.54 -5.07
N ASN A 189 13.88 21.64 -3.80
CA ASN A 189 15.17 22.06 -3.29
C ASN A 189 16.09 20.86 -3.15
N ALA A 190 17.31 21.01 -3.64
CA ALA A 190 18.42 20.06 -3.49
C ALA A 190 18.57 19.65 -2.02
N ASP A 191 18.98 18.39 -1.79
CA ASP A 191 19.22 17.88 -0.42
C ASP A 191 20.15 18.87 0.33
N PRO A 192 19.79 19.32 1.56
CA PRO A 192 20.58 20.32 2.30
C PRO A 192 22.03 19.90 2.57
N ARG A 193 22.33 18.59 2.43
CA ARG A 193 23.69 18.07 2.56
C ARG A 193 24.34 17.73 1.21
N LEU A 194 23.77 18.23 0.10
CA LEU A 194 24.30 17.95 -1.24
C LEU A 194 25.72 18.53 -1.43
N GLU A 195 26.00 19.70 -0.85
CA GLU A 195 27.35 20.28 -0.88
C GLU A 195 28.37 19.43 -0.11
N GLU A 196 27.98 18.83 1.03
CA GLU A 196 28.84 17.87 1.74
C GLU A 196 29.06 16.61 0.90
N ALA A 197 28.06 16.19 0.11
CA ALA A 197 28.19 15.05 -0.80
C ALA A 197 29.16 15.35 -1.96
N ILE A 198 29.13 16.57 -2.52
CA ILE A 198 30.09 17.03 -3.54
C ILE A 198 31.50 16.98 -2.97
N GLN A 199 31.70 17.55 -1.79
CA GLN A 199 33.01 17.55 -1.13
C GLN A 199 33.49 16.11 -0.93
N ALA A 200 32.65 15.22 -0.41
CA ALA A 200 33.01 13.83 -0.15
C ALA A 200 33.50 13.09 -1.42
N VAL A 201 32.78 13.21 -2.53
CA VAL A 201 33.15 12.51 -3.77
C VAL A 201 34.39 13.08 -4.41
N VAL A 202 34.61 14.41 -4.31
CA VAL A 202 35.82 15.06 -4.82
C VAL A 202 37.05 14.69 -3.98
N GLU A 203 36.93 14.63 -2.65
CA GLU A 203 38.00 14.18 -1.75
C GLU A 203 38.36 12.71 -1.95
N LEU A 204 37.35 11.84 -2.07
CA LEU A 204 37.53 10.39 -2.25
C LEU A 204 38.00 10.03 -3.67
N GLY A 205 37.81 10.91 -4.66
CA GLY A 205 38.14 10.66 -6.07
C GLY A 205 37.29 9.58 -6.73
N GLN A 206 36.23 9.11 -6.05
CA GLN A 206 35.31 8.10 -6.55
C GLN A 206 33.93 8.29 -5.93
N ALA A 207 32.87 8.00 -6.67
CA ALA A 207 31.52 8.13 -6.22
C ALA A 207 30.83 6.75 -6.18
N SER A 208 30.50 6.28 -4.97
CA SER A 208 29.64 5.11 -4.77
C SER A 208 28.65 5.38 -3.65
N THR A 209 27.47 4.79 -3.77
CA THR A 209 26.42 4.90 -2.75
C THR A 209 26.93 4.48 -1.37
N SER A 210 27.69 3.38 -1.31
CA SER A 210 28.25 2.86 -0.06
C SER A 210 29.35 3.77 0.55
N SER A 211 30.17 4.46 -0.27
CA SER A 211 31.16 5.40 0.22
C SER A 211 30.49 6.65 0.78
N LEU A 212 29.49 7.17 0.06
CA LEU A 212 28.77 8.37 0.47
C LEU A 212 27.93 8.12 1.72
N GLN A 213 27.29 6.94 1.82
CA GLN A 213 26.56 6.49 3.00
C GLN A 213 27.44 6.51 4.26
N ARG A 214 28.67 5.97 4.16
CA ARG A 214 29.61 5.93 5.29
C ARG A 214 30.17 7.30 5.63
N TYR A 215 30.50 8.10 4.63
CA TYR A 215 31.12 9.42 4.83
C TYR A 215 30.15 10.40 5.48
N LEU A 216 28.90 10.42 5.01
CA LEU A 216 27.85 11.34 5.49
C LEU A 216 26.99 10.75 6.61
N ASN A 217 27.15 9.47 6.94
CA ASN A 217 26.30 8.74 7.89
C ASN A 217 24.80 8.88 7.55
N VAL A 218 24.43 8.63 6.29
CA VAL A 218 23.06 8.71 5.77
C VAL A 218 22.58 7.33 5.30
N GLY A 219 21.27 7.14 5.16
CA GLY A 219 20.71 5.90 4.65
C GLY A 219 21.02 5.67 3.16
N TYR A 220 21.01 4.40 2.73
CA TYR A 220 21.34 3.98 1.36
C TYR A 220 20.52 4.73 0.29
N ALA A 221 19.19 4.83 0.49
CA ALA A 221 18.29 5.48 -0.45
C ALA A 221 18.58 6.99 -0.62
N ARG A 222 19.02 7.68 0.45
CA ARG A 222 19.41 9.09 0.41
C ARG A 222 20.73 9.26 -0.30
N ALA A 223 21.73 8.42 0.03
CA ALA A 223 23.03 8.41 -0.64
C ALA A 223 22.89 8.13 -2.15
N ALA A 224 22.00 7.20 -2.55
CA ALA A 224 21.73 6.91 -3.96
C ALA A 224 21.15 8.14 -4.69
N ARG A 225 20.13 8.80 -4.10
CA ARG A 225 19.55 10.04 -4.67
C ARG A 225 20.57 11.16 -4.81
N MET A 226 21.42 11.37 -3.79
CA MET A 226 22.52 12.35 -3.88
C MET A 226 23.46 12.04 -5.04
N ILE A 227 23.84 10.78 -5.25
CA ILE A 227 24.67 10.40 -6.39
C ILE A 227 23.98 10.68 -7.73
N ASP A 228 22.69 10.44 -7.85
CA ASP A 228 21.92 10.72 -9.06
C ASP A 228 21.78 12.24 -9.30
N GLU A 229 21.69 13.05 -8.26
CA GLU A 229 21.75 14.51 -8.37
C GLU A 229 23.13 14.99 -8.80
N LEU A 230 24.21 14.42 -8.24
CA LEU A 230 25.58 14.72 -8.64
C LEU A 230 25.84 14.35 -10.11
N GLU A 231 25.21 13.29 -10.62
CA GLU A 231 25.25 12.94 -12.05
C GLU A 231 24.55 14.00 -12.91
N LYS A 232 23.34 14.41 -12.53
CA LYS A 232 22.57 15.48 -13.23
C LYS A 232 23.35 16.80 -13.27
N MET A 233 24.12 17.08 -12.22
CA MET A 233 24.98 18.26 -12.13
C MET A 233 26.29 18.11 -12.90
N GLY A 234 26.57 16.95 -13.49
CA GLY A 234 27.82 16.68 -14.21
C GLY A 234 29.07 16.56 -13.33
N ILE A 235 28.89 16.34 -12.03
CA ILE A 235 30.00 16.20 -11.06
C ILE A 235 30.55 14.78 -11.06
N VAL A 236 29.68 13.79 -11.31
CA VAL A 236 30.05 12.38 -11.43
C VAL A 236 29.54 11.81 -12.75
N GLY A 237 30.23 10.80 -13.26
CA GLY A 237 29.85 10.09 -14.48
C GLY A 237 28.65 9.16 -14.26
N GLY A 238 28.07 8.70 -15.38
CA GLY A 238 26.91 7.81 -15.41
C GLY A 238 27.14 6.46 -14.71
N TYR A 239 26.05 5.74 -14.49
CA TYR A 239 26.05 4.43 -13.85
C TYR A 239 26.98 3.43 -14.56
N ASN A 240 27.88 2.79 -13.82
CA ASN A 240 28.88 1.86 -14.33
C ASN A 240 28.80 0.47 -13.65
N GLY A 241 27.60 -0.05 -13.51
CA GLY A 241 27.37 -1.34 -12.87
C GLY A 241 27.77 -1.33 -11.39
N ALA A 242 28.43 -2.41 -10.92
CA ALA A 242 28.86 -2.55 -9.53
C ALA A 242 30.12 -1.71 -9.17
N LYS A 243 30.74 -1.01 -10.14
CA LYS A 243 31.95 -0.21 -9.91
C LYS A 243 31.60 1.22 -9.50
N PRO A 244 32.42 1.88 -8.65
CA PRO A 244 32.24 3.29 -8.33
C PRO A 244 32.19 4.15 -9.60
N ARG A 245 31.33 5.17 -9.62
CA ARG A 245 31.26 6.15 -10.73
C ARG A 245 32.50 7.05 -10.70
N LYS A 246 32.92 7.45 -11.87
CA LYS A 246 34.08 8.34 -12.01
C LYS A 246 33.69 9.76 -11.59
N VAL A 247 34.51 10.42 -10.78
CA VAL A 247 34.36 11.85 -10.46
C VAL A 247 34.92 12.66 -11.63
N LEU A 248 34.09 13.57 -12.14
CA LEU A 248 34.42 14.42 -13.29
C LEU A 248 34.94 15.80 -12.86
N MET A 249 34.54 16.24 -11.66
CA MET A 249 34.98 17.52 -11.09
C MET A 249 36.34 17.37 -10.39
N THR A 250 37.25 18.28 -10.69
CA THR A 250 38.54 18.33 -10.00
C THR A 250 38.46 19.11 -8.68
N LYS A 251 39.45 18.89 -7.78
CA LYS A 251 39.52 19.65 -6.51
C LYS A 251 39.58 21.16 -6.74
N GLN A 252 40.34 21.58 -7.77
CA GLN A 252 40.47 23.00 -8.12
C GLN A 252 39.09 23.59 -8.55
N GLN A 253 38.34 22.87 -9.39
CA GLN A 253 37.04 23.31 -9.82
C GLN A 253 36.03 23.37 -8.65
N TYR A 254 36.17 22.48 -7.68
CA TYR A 254 35.33 22.50 -6.46
C TYR A 254 35.63 23.74 -5.60
N GLU A 255 36.91 24.08 -5.40
CA GLU A 255 37.30 25.27 -4.66
C GLU A 255 36.82 26.58 -5.37
N GLU A 256 36.96 26.66 -6.68
CA GLU A 256 36.43 27.78 -7.48
C GLU A 256 34.92 27.92 -7.34
N ARG A 257 34.19 26.81 -7.36
CA ARG A 257 32.74 26.80 -7.14
C ARG A 257 32.37 27.28 -5.73
N LYS A 258 33.11 26.83 -4.71
CA LYS A 258 32.86 27.24 -3.33
C LYS A 258 33.10 28.75 -3.14
N MET A 259 34.11 29.34 -3.81
CA MET A 259 34.36 30.77 -3.79
C MET A 259 33.26 31.60 -4.48
N ARG A 260 32.61 31.05 -5.53
CA ARG A 260 31.47 31.71 -6.22
C ARG A 260 30.15 31.66 -5.45
N ASN A 261 29.97 30.68 -4.55
CA ASN A 261 28.78 30.51 -3.75
C ASN A 261 28.90 31.07 -2.32
N LEU A 262 29.96 31.80 -2.01
CA LEU A 262 30.07 32.62 -0.80
C LEU A 262 29.28 33.91 -1.01
N PRO A 263 28.39 34.34 -0.03
CA PRO A 263 27.52 35.50 -0.14
C PRO A 263 28.28 36.81 -0.27
#